data_d752e9538a4c2dbbb721c49c185f2d46
#
_entry.id   d752e9538a4c2dbbb721c49c185f2d46
#
_cell.length_a   1.000
_cell.length_b   1.000
_cell.length_c   1.000
_cell.angle_alpha   90.00
_cell.angle_beta   90.00
_cell.angle_gamma   90.00
#
_symmetry.space_group_name_H-M   'P 1'
#
loop_
_entity.id
_entity.type
_entity.pdbx_description
1 polymer ?
#
loop_
_entity_poly.entity_id
_entity_poly.type
_entity_poly.pdbx_seq_one_letter_code
_entity_poly.pdbx_strand_id
1 'polypeptide(L)'
;GDFVMVAGYPGSTNRYALAEEFANTADWAYPTISRHNKALVALVDAEGKKTPDIAVKYASIVRSWENVLKNYDGQLEGFERMGASGIKQKQEQAVLTWLGRRERGKAGAAALEAHATLVSLNAQAQATRERDLVLGRLGGSGVLSVAVQLYRLSIEREKADAEREPGYQQRDLAGIEGGMRQMERRYHPTMDREL
;
A
#
# COMPACT_ATOMS: atom_id res chain seq x y z
N GLY A 1 12.44 27.42 -11.04
CA GLY A 1 11.99 28.77 -10.64
C GLY A 1 10.68 29.17 -11.29
N ASP A 2 10.05 28.28 -12.09
CA ASP A 2 8.77 28.58 -12.74
C ASP A 2 7.62 28.50 -11.73
N PHE A 3 6.59 29.32 -11.95
CA PHE A 3 5.38 29.30 -11.15
C PHE A 3 4.58 28.04 -11.48
N VAL A 4 4.22 27.27 -10.44
CA VAL A 4 3.32 26.10 -10.54
C VAL A 4 2.22 26.22 -9.51
N MET A 5 1.02 25.78 -9.87
CA MET A 5 -0.13 25.73 -8.97
C MET A 5 -0.74 24.32 -8.99
N VAL A 6 -1.02 23.76 -7.82
CA VAL A 6 -1.72 22.50 -7.65
C VAL A 6 -3.05 22.78 -6.94
N ALA A 7 -4.14 22.44 -7.60
CA ALA A 7 -5.48 22.52 -6.99
C ALA A 7 -5.87 21.13 -6.45
N GLY A 8 -5.86 20.96 -5.14
CA GLY A 8 -6.18 19.73 -4.44
C GLY A 8 -5.15 19.37 -3.37
N TYR A 9 -5.42 18.30 -2.62
CA TYR A 9 -4.49 17.77 -1.62
C TYR A 9 -3.64 16.67 -2.27
N PRO A 10 -2.32 16.91 -2.53
CA PRO A 10 -1.44 15.87 -3.00
C PRO A 10 -1.30 14.80 -1.90
N GLY A 11 -1.27 13.53 -2.31
CA GLY A 11 -0.95 12.43 -1.40
C GLY A 11 0.52 12.41 -1.01
N SER A 12 1.10 11.22 -0.90
CA SER A 12 2.52 11.04 -0.61
C SER A 12 3.37 11.12 -1.88
N THR A 13 4.60 11.60 -1.76
CA THR A 13 5.60 11.58 -2.83
C THR A 13 6.90 10.92 -2.33
N ASN A 14 7.53 10.10 -3.18
CA ASN A 14 8.81 9.43 -2.90
C ASN A 14 9.92 10.02 -3.78
N ARG A 15 10.35 11.24 -3.45
CA ARG A 15 11.37 11.95 -4.24
C ARG A 15 12.75 11.30 -4.13
N TYR A 16 13.08 10.76 -2.97
CA TYR A 16 14.43 10.29 -2.62
C TYR A 16 14.55 8.77 -2.57
N ALA A 17 13.66 8.03 -3.22
CA ALA A 17 13.79 6.58 -3.34
C ALA A 17 15.09 6.20 -4.05
N LEU A 18 15.69 5.08 -3.62
CA LEU A 18 16.80 4.45 -4.33
C LEU A 18 16.37 4.07 -5.76
N ALA A 19 17.32 4.00 -6.69
CA ALA A 19 17.03 3.56 -8.06
C ALA A 19 16.41 2.16 -8.11
N GLU A 20 16.84 1.27 -7.21
CA GLU A 20 16.32 -0.08 -7.09
C GLU A 20 14.91 -0.11 -6.47
N GLU A 21 14.60 0.72 -5.50
CA GLU A 21 13.24 0.89 -4.96
C GLU A 21 12.28 1.41 -6.03
N PHE A 22 12.75 2.37 -6.83
CA PHE A 22 11.99 2.88 -7.96
C PHE A 22 11.74 1.78 -9.01
N ALA A 23 12.77 1.01 -9.37
CA ALA A 23 12.65 -0.11 -10.29
C ALA A 23 11.65 -1.17 -9.77
N ASN A 24 11.74 -1.54 -8.50
CA ASN A 24 10.75 -2.43 -7.88
C ASN A 24 9.31 -1.88 -7.96
N THR A 25 9.14 -0.58 -7.79
CA THR A 25 7.84 0.07 -7.92
C THR A 25 7.32 0.01 -9.35
N ALA A 26 8.15 0.38 -10.34
CA ALA A 26 7.77 0.44 -11.74
C ALA A 26 7.59 -0.95 -12.38
N ASP A 27 8.50 -1.89 -12.07
CA ASP A 27 8.57 -3.17 -12.78
C ASP A 27 7.76 -4.28 -12.10
N TRP A 28 7.46 -4.12 -10.79
CA TRP A 28 6.75 -5.16 -10.05
C TRP A 28 5.51 -4.65 -9.30
N ALA A 29 5.64 -3.66 -8.41
CA ALA A 29 4.56 -3.29 -7.48
C ALA A 29 3.35 -2.73 -8.23
N TYR A 30 3.52 -1.71 -9.06
CA TYR A 30 2.42 -1.09 -9.80
C TYR A 30 1.78 -2.05 -10.81
N PRO A 31 2.54 -2.77 -11.66
CA PRO A 31 1.95 -3.76 -12.56
C PRO A 31 1.20 -4.88 -11.83
N THR A 32 1.75 -5.35 -10.71
CA THR A 32 1.12 -6.43 -9.93
C THR A 32 -0.19 -5.96 -9.29
N ILE A 33 -0.19 -4.78 -8.64
CA ILE A 33 -1.39 -4.23 -8.02
C ILE A 33 -2.45 -3.88 -9.08
N SER A 34 -2.05 -3.30 -10.22
CA SER A 34 -2.96 -3.01 -11.33
C SER A 34 -3.63 -4.28 -11.84
N ARG A 35 -2.87 -5.35 -12.09
CA ARG A 35 -3.42 -6.64 -12.52
C ARG A 35 -4.44 -7.21 -11.54
N HIS A 36 -4.13 -7.17 -10.24
CA HIS A 36 -5.04 -7.64 -9.20
C HIS A 36 -6.32 -6.79 -9.13
N ASN A 37 -6.19 -5.47 -9.13
CA ASN A 37 -7.36 -4.60 -9.05
C ASN A 37 -8.24 -4.73 -10.30
N LYS A 38 -7.66 -4.90 -11.49
CA LYS A 38 -8.43 -5.20 -12.73
C LYS A 38 -9.23 -6.49 -12.58
N ALA A 39 -8.64 -7.54 -12.00
CA ALA A 39 -9.35 -8.80 -11.77
C ALA A 39 -10.50 -8.64 -10.75
N LEU A 40 -10.27 -7.91 -9.65
CA LEU A 40 -11.29 -7.65 -8.64
C LEU A 40 -12.46 -6.82 -9.19
N VAL A 41 -12.18 -5.77 -9.96
CA VAL A 41 -13.22 -4.96 -10.64
C VAL A 41 -14.03 -5.83 -11.59
N ALA A 42 -13.37 -6.64 -12.43
CA ALA A 42 -14.05 -7.55 -13.37
C ALA A 42 -14.93 -8.58 -12.65
N LEU A 43 -14.49 -9.08 -11.50
CA LEU A 43 -15.28 -10.01 -10.68
C LEU A 43 -16.55 -9.35 -10.15
N VAL A 44 -16.42 -8.15 -9.55
CA VAL A 44 -17.59 -7.40 -9.04
C VAL A 44 -18.55 -7.05 -10.16
N ASP A 45 -18.07 -6.65 -11.34
CA ASP A 45 -18.89 -6.35 -12.51
C ASP A 45 -19.65 -7.59 -13.01
N ALA A 46 -18.97 -8.75 -13.04
CA ALA A 46 -19.59 -10.00 -13.49
C ALA A 46 -20.70 -10.46 -12.53
N GLU A 47 -20.44 -10.43 -11.23
CA GLU A 47 -21.43 -10.82 -10.22
C GLU A 47 -22.53 -9.76 -10.03
N GLY A 48 -22.20 -8.47 -10.17
CA GLY A 48 -23.16 -7.38 -10.12
C GLY A 48 -24.20 -7.41 -11.24
N LYS A 49 -23.84 -7.94 -12.43
CA LYS A 49 -24.79 -8.18 -13.53
C LYS A 49 -25.80 -9.27 -13.20
N LYS A 50 -25.44 -10.25 -12.38
CA LYS A 50 -26.31 -11.34 -11.94
C LYS A 50 -27.16 -10.90 -10.73
N THR A 51 -26.57 -10.12 -9.83
CA THR A 51 -27.16 -9.71 -8.57
C THR A 51 -26.93 -8.19 -8.37
N PRO A 52 -27.89 -7.32 -8.69
CA PRO A 52 -27.73 -5.86 -8.62
C PRO A 52 -27.33 -5.33 -7.25
N ASP A 53 -27.68 -5.99 -6.16
CA ASP A 53 -27.29 -5.64 -4.80
C ASP A 53 -25.76 -5.63 -4.62
N ILE A 54 -25.05 -6.55 -5.29
CA ILE A 54 -23.58 -6.58 -5.29
C ILE A 54 -23.00 -5.30 -5.89
N ALA A 55 -23.50 -4.87 -7.04
CA ALA A 55 -23.00 -3.65 -7.68
C ALA A 55 -23.17 -2.42 -6.76
N VAL A 56 -24.27 -2.34 -6.02
CA VAL A 56 -24.52 -1.25 -5.07
C VAL A 56 -23.58 -1.34 -3.86
N LYS A 57 -23.48 -2.51 -3.23
CA LYS A 57 -22.67 -2.72 -2.02
C LYS A 57 -21.18 -2.48 -2.26
N TYR A 58 -20.67 -2.90 -3.42
CA TYR A 58 -19.25 -2.81 -3.76
C TYR A 58 -18.87 -1.55 -4.56
N ALA A 59 -19.83 -0.67 -4.91
CA ALA A 59 -19.57 0.52 -5.71
C ALA A 59 -18.45 1.41 -5.15
N SER A 60 -18.37 1.59 -3.84
CA SER A 60 -17.35 2.43 -3.19
C SER A 60 -15.95 1.82 -3.30
N ILE A 61 -15.83 0.51 -3.09
CA ILE A 61 -14.52 -0.17 -3.15
C ILE A 61 -14.04 -0.30 -4.61
N VAL A 62 -14.94 -0.55 -5.56
CA VAL A 62 -14.64 -0.54 -6.99
C VAL A 62 -14.06 0.80 -7.42
N ARG A 63 -14.69 1.92 -7.03
CA ARG A 63 -14.15 3.25 -7.32
C ARG A 63 -12.76 3.46 -6.73
N SER A 64 -12.48 2.93 -5.54
CA SER A 64 -11.15 2.98 -4.94
C SER A 64 -10.13 2.21 -5.78
N TRP A 65 -10.46 0.98 -6.21
CA TRP A 65 -9.60 0.18 -7.07
C TRP A 65 -9.36 0.83 -8.42
N GLU A 66 -10.39 1.37 -9.06
CA GLU A 66 -10.29 2.10 -10.33
C GLU A 66 -9.43 3.36 -10.22
N ASN A 67 -9.53 4.08 -9.09
CA ASN A 67 -8.69 5.25 -8.85
C ASN A 67 -7.20 4.85 -8.77
N VAL A 68 -6.89 3.75 -8.07
CA VAL A 68 -5.53 3.20 -8.02
C VAL A 68 -5.05 2.78 -9.41
N LEU A 69 -5.92 2.12 -10.20
CA LEU A 69 -5.61 1.71 -11.57
C LEU A 69 -5.23 2.91 -12.44
N LYS A 70 -6.07 3.94 -12.48
CA LYS A 70 -5.81 5.16 -13.26
C LYS A 70 -4.51 5.83 -12.85
N ASN A 71 -4.24 5.88 -11.55
CA ASN A 71 -3.02 6.47 -11.01
C ASN A 71 -1.78 5.67 -11.43
N TYR A 72 -1.78 4.35 -11.24
CA TYR A 72 -0.62 3.50 -11.52
C TYR A 72 -0.37 3.34 -13.03
N ASP A 73 -1.41 3.10 -13.82
CA ASP A 73 -1.28 2.98 -15.27
C ASP A 73 -0.74 4.31 -15.86
N GLY A 74 -1.22 5.46 -15.38
CA GLY A 74 -0.72 6.77 -15.81
C GLY A 74 0.72 7.05 -15.38
N GLN A 75 1.12 6.62 -14.17
CA GLN A 75 2.51 6.74 -13.73
C GLN A 75 3.44 5.82 -14.55
N LEU A 76 3.06 4.57 -14.80
CA LEU A 76 3.84 3.64 -15.61
C LEU A 76 4.08 4.17 -17.03
N GLU A 77 3.05 4.69 -17.68
CA GLU A 77 3.18 5.36 -18.98
C GLU A 77 4.13 6.56 -18.91
N GLY A 78 4.03 7.38 -17.86
CA GLY A 78 4.91 8.50 -17.63
C GLY A 78 6.36 8.07 -17.40
N PHE A 79 6.59 7.02 -16.62
CA PHE A 79 7.94 6.48 -16.34
C PHE A 79 8.62 5.96 -17.61
N GLU A 80 7.87 5.23 -18.43
CA GLU A 80 8.36 4.72 -19.70
C GLU A 80 8.71 5.87 -20.65
N ARG A 81 7.79 6.80 -20.88
CA ARG A 81 7.98 7.95 -21.78
C ARG A 81 9.18 8.83 -21.41
N MET A 82 9.44 9.00 -20.11
CA MET A 82 10.57 9.81 -19.63
C MET A 82 11.88 9.02 -19.48
N GLY A 83 11.88 7.69 -19.61
CA GLY A 83 13.03 6.88 -19.26
C GLY A 83 13.44 7.02 -17.79
N ALA A 84 12.45 7.07 -16.90
CA ALA A 84 12.61 7.45 -15.50
C ALA A 84 13.59 6.57 -14.74
N SER A 85 13.65 5.25 -15.01
CA SER A 85 14.61 4.32 -14.40
C SER A 85 16.06 4.73 -14.68
N GLY A 86 16.37 5.07 -15.93
CA GLY A 86 17.71 5.55 -16.29
C GLY A 86 18.06 6.90 -15.67
N ILE A 87 17.09 7.80 -15.53
CA ILE A 87 17.28 9.08 -14.84
C ILE A 87 17.62 8.83 -13.36
N LYS A 88 16.85 7.96 -12.68
CA LYS A 88 17.07 7.62 -11.26
C LYS A 88 18.44 7.01 -11.03
N GLN A 89 18.86 6.04 -11.86
CA GLN A 89 20.19 5.44 -11.77
C GLN A 89 21.32 6.47 -11.93
N LYS A 90 21.20 7.37 -12.89
CA LYS A 90 22.19 8.45 -13.10
C LYS A 90 22.25 9.42 -11.93
N GLN A 91 21.10 9.79 -11.37
CA GLN A 91 21.02 10.66 -10.21
C GLN A 91 21.67 10.03 -8.98
N GLU A 92 21.37 8.77 -8.70
CA GLU A 92 21.96 8.02 -7.58
C GLU A 92 23.47 7.88 -7.75
N GLN A 93 23.94 7.48 -8.93
CA GLN A 93 25.36 7.38 -9.23
C GLN A 93 26.08 8.73 -9.07
N ALA A 94 25.47 9.83 -9.46
CA ALA A 94 26.04 11.15 -9.27
C ALA A 94 26.19 11.50 -7.77
N VAL A 95 25.18 11.16 -6.95
CA VAL A 95 25.25 11.34 -5.50
C VAL A 95 26.34 10.49 -4.88
N LEU A 96 26.41 9.20 -5.22
CA LEU A 96 27.45 8.29 -4.72
C LEU A 96 28.86 8.75 -5.09
N THR A 97 29.04 9.19 -6.33
CA THR A 97 30.31 9.76 -6.80
C THR A 97 30.70 11.03 -6.02
N TRP A 98 29.73 11.90 -5.75
CA TRP A 98 29.94 13.12 -4.95
C TRP A 98 30.28 12.81 -3.50
N LEU A 99 29.61 11.82 -2.87
CA LEU A 99 29.89 11.38 -1.50
C LEU A 99 31.28 10.73 -1.37
N GLY A 100 31.75 10.02 -2.39
CA GLY A 100 33.06 9.36 -2.41
C GLY A 100 34.26 10.33 -2.56
N ARG A 101 34.02 11.62 -2.78
CA ARG A 101 35.10 12.60 -2.90
C ARG A 101 35.84 12.79 -1.59
N ARG A 102 37.17 12.93 -1.68
CA ARG A 102 38.06 13.03 -0.52
C ARG A 102 37.67 14.17 0.44
N GLU A 103 37.16 15.29 -0.09
CA GLU A 103 36.70 16.46 0.67
C GLU A 103 35.48 16.20 1.57
N ARG A 104 34.76 15.09 1.36
CA ARG A 104 33.59 14.71 2.19
C ARG A 104 33.99 14.00 3.48
N GLY A 105 35.18 13.47 3.56
CA GLY A 105 35.77 12.88 4.75
C GLY A 105 34.84 11.85 5.43
N LYS A 106 34.76 11.91 6.76
CA LYS A 106 33.94 10.99 7.56
C LYS A 106 32.46 11.05 7.24
N ALA A 107 31.91 12.21 6.92
CA ALA A 107 30.48 12.38 6.60
C ALA A 107 30.12 11.68 5.28
N GLY A 108 30.98 11.80 4.26
CA GLY A 108 30.80 11.06 3.01
C GLY A 108 30.88 9.54 3.19
N ALA A 109 31.85 9.06 3.99
CA ALA A 109 31.98 7.65 4.30
C ALA A 109 30.72 7.10 5.03
N ALA A 110 30.24 7.79 6.05
CA ALA A 110 29.03 7.40 6.79
C ALA A 110 27.78 7.38 5.89
N ALA A 111 27.66 8.33 4.97
CA ALA A 111 26.55 8.35 4.02
C ALA A 111 26.60 7.18 3.00
N LEU A 112 27.79 6.80 2.55
CA LEU A 112 27.98 5.62 1.68
C LEU A 112 27.64 4.31 2.42
N GLU A 113 28.02 4.20 3.70
CA GLU A 113 27.67 3.05 4.52
C GLU A 113 26.15 2.97 4.75
N ALA A 114 25.50 4.11 5.03
CA ALA A 114 24.04 4.18 5.15
C ALA A 114 23.34 3.77 3.85
N HIS A 115 23.85 4.22 2.69
CA HIS A 115 23.34 3.80 1.39
C HIS A 115 23.47 2.28 1.20
N ALA A 116 24.65 1.69 1.48
CA ALA A 116 24.82 0.24 1.40
C ALA A 116 23.87 -0.53 2.31
N THR A 117 23.61 -0.01 3.51
CA THR A 117 22.61 -0.57 4.44
C THR A 117 21.20 -0.50 3.85
N LEU A 118 20.79 0.62 3.28
CA LEU A 118 19.48 0.77 2.61
C LEU A 118 19.32 -0.21 1.45
N VAL A 119 20.34 -0.37 0.61
CA VAL A 119 20.32 -1.37 -0.48
C VAL A 119 20.13 -2.79 0.05
N SER A 120 20.85 -3.15 1.13
CA SER A 120 20.71 -4.47 1.76
C SER A 120 19.29 -4.69 2.33
N LEU A 121 18.74 -3.70 3.02
CA LEU A 121 17.39 -3.77 3.59
C LEU A 121 16.33 -3.85 2.49
N ASN A 122 16.50 -3.10 1.41
CA ASN A 122 15.60 -3.16 0.25
C ASN A 122 15.62 -4.54 -0.41
N ALA A 123 16.81 -5.15 -0.60
CA ALA A 123 16.92 -6.51 -1.12
C ALA A 123 16.21 -7.54 -0.22
N GLN A 124 16.32 -7.42 1.11
CA GLN A 124 15.60 -8.26 2.05
C GLN A 124 14.07 -8.09 1.94
N ALA A 125 13.59 -6.86 1.85
CA ALA A 125 12.17 -6.57 1.66
C ALA A 125 11.64 -7.12 0.31
N GLN A 126 12.43 -7.02 -0.76
CA GLN A 126 12.06 -7.59 -2.06
C GLN A 126 11.98 -9.11 -2.05
N ALA A 127 12.82 -9.80 -1.27
CA ALA A 127 12.78 -11.25 -1.15
C ALA A 127 11.45 -11.80 -0.60
N THR A 128 10.72 -10.99 0.17
CA THR A 128 9.44 -11.39 0.79
C THR A 128 8.22 -10.67 0.20
N ARG A 129 8.40 -9.80 -0.78
CA ARG A 129 7.38 -8.88 -1.30
C ARG A 129 6.08 -9.55 -1.76
N GLU A 130 6.16 -10.74 -2.38
CA GLU A 130 4.97 -11.48 -2.83
C GLU A 130 4.16 -11.99 -1.63
N ARG A 131 4.82 -12.62 -0.68
CA ARG A 131 4.21 -13.07 0.56
C ARG A 131 3.56 -11.90 1.31
N ASP A 132 4.29 -10.80 1.44
CA ASP A 132 3.86 -9.64 2.21
C ASP A 132 2.68 -8.93 1.53
N LEU A 133 2.65 -8.91 0.19
CA LEU A 133 1.49 -8.44 -0.57
C LEU A 133 0.24 -9.30 -0.31
N VAL A 134 0.39 -10.62 -0.34
CA VAL A 134 -0.73 -11.56 -0.07
C VAL A 134 -1.22 -11.40 1.37
N LEU A 135 -0.31 -11.41 2.34
CA LEU A 135 -0.66 -11.24 3.75
C LEU A 135 -1.34 -9.87 4.02
N GLY A 136 -0.86 -8.81 3.40
CA GLY A 136 -1.47 -7.48 3.48
C GLY A 136 -2.90 -7.46 2.92
N ARG A 137 -3.15 -8.18 1.83
CA ARG A 137 -4.50 -8.30 1.25
C ARG A 137 -5.44 -9.14 2.12
N LEU A 138 -4.97 -10.26 2.65
CA LEU A 138 -5.74 -11.07 3.60
C LEU A 138 -6.12 -10.26 4.85
N GLY A 139 -5.15 -9.49 5.40
CA GLY A 139 -5.41 -8.60 6.55
C GLY A 139 -6.40 -7.47 6.25
N GLY A 140 -6.54 -7.07 4.98
CA GLY A 140 -7.52 -6.10 4.50
C GLY A 140 -8.90 -6.67 4.19
N SER A 141 -9.08 -8.01 4.22
CA SER A 141 -10.37 -8.66 4.07
C SER A 141 -11.32 -8.28 5.21
N GLY A 142 -12.52 -7.80 4.89
CA GLY A 142 -13.49 -7.33 5.88
C GLY A 142 -13.83 -8.40 6.91
N VAL A 143 -14.10 -9.62 6.47
CA VAL A 143 -14.48 -10.76 7.34
C VAL A 143 -13.29 -11.17 8.22
N LEU A 144 -12.11 -11.36 7.64
CA LEU A 144 -10.92 -11.75 8.40
C LEU A 144 -10.50 -10.66 9.38
N SER A 145 -10.57 -9.39 8.99
CA SER A 145 -10.27 -8.24 9.87
C SER A 145 -11.18 -8.24 11.10
N VAL A 146 -12.48 -8.45 10.92
CA VAL A 146 -13.44 -8.56 12.04
C VAL A 146 -13.17 -9.79 12.90
N ALA A 147 -12.87 -10.93 12.29
CA ALA A 147 -12.53 -12.15 13.05
C ALA A 147 -11.29 -11.95 13.94
N VAL A 148 -10.23 -11.32 13.40
CA VAL A 148 -9.02 -10.97 14.16
C VAL A 148 -9.34 -9.96 15.26
N GLN A 149 -10.16 -8.96 14.99
CA GLN A 149 -10.56 -7.96 15.99
C GLN A 149 -11.35 -8.60 17.13
N LEU A 150 -12.29 -9.51 16.83
CA LEU A 150 -13.05 -10.24 17.84
C LEU A 150 -12.17 -11.14 18.69
N TYR A 151 -11.25 -11.85 18.06
CA TYR A 151 -10.28 -12.70 18.75
C TYR A 151 -9.41 -11.88 19.72
N ARG A 152 -8.87 -10.75 19.25
CA ARG A 152 -8.11 -9.83 20.11
C ARG A 152 -8.96 -9.28 21.24
N LEU A 153 -10.19 -8.86 20.95
CA LEU A 153 -11.12 -8.37 21.97
C LEU A 153 -11.40 -9.41 23.05
N SER A 154 -11.51 -10.72 22.71
CA SER A 154 -11.72 -11.77 23.70
C SER A 154 -10.54 -11.86 24.67
N ILE A 155 -9.30 -11.73 24.18
CA ILE A 155 -8.08 -11.73 25.02
C ILE A 155 -8.01 -10.46 25.88
N GLU A 156 -8.25 -9.29 25.25
CA GLU A 156 -8.13 -8.01 25.95
C GLU A 156 -9.18 -7.83 27.05
N ARG A 157 -10.36 -8.44 26.92
CA ARG A 157 -11.42 -8.42 27.95
C ARG A 157 -11.04 -9.12 29.25
N GLU A 158 -10.07 -10.01 29.23
CA GLU A 158 -9.56 -10.69 30.43
C GLU A 158 -8.68 -9.76 31.29
N LYS A 159 -8.20 -8.64 30.73
CA LYS A 159 -7.37 -7.65 31.40
C LYS A 159 -8.21 -6.55 32.04
N ALA A 160 -7.67 -5.91 33.09
CA ALA A 160 -8.23 -4.67 33.62
C ALA A 160 -8.25 -3.60 32.51
N ASP A 161 -9.25 -2.73 32.48
CA ASP A 161 -9.48 -1.78 31.37
C ASP A 161 -8.26 -0.90 31.05
N ALA A 162 -7.54 -0.45 32.10
CA ALA A 162 -6.34 0.37 31.94
C ALA A 162 -5.13 -0.38 31.35
N GLU A 163 -5.16 -1.73 31.38
CA GLU A 163 -4.08 -2.60 30.87
C GLU A 163 -4.34 -3.11 29.46
N ARG A 164 -5.54 -2.84 28.93
CA ARG A 164 -5.91 -3.23 27.55
C ARG A 164 -5.14 -2.42 26.52
N GLU A 165 -4.83 -3.06 25.42
CA GLU A 165 -4.28 -2.33 24.26
C GLU A 165 -5.20 -1.18 23.83
N PRO A 166 -4.65 -0.05 23.36
CA PRO A 166 -5.44 1.03 22.78
C PRO A 166 -6.33 0.51 21.65
N GLY A 167 -7.60 0.89 21.67
CA GLY A 167 -8.62 0.40 20.73
C GLY A 167 -9.48 -0.76 21.27
N TYR A 168 -9.16 -1.30 22.47
CA TYR A 168 -9.93 -2.37 23.13
C TYR A 168 -10.42 -1.99 24.53
N GLN A 169 -10.20 -0.75 24.95
CA GLN A 169 -10.71 -0.23 26.22
C GLN A 169 -12.22 -0.08 26.19
N GLN A 170 -12.83 0.03 27.36
CA GLN A 170 -14.30 0.16 27.49
C GLN A 170 -14.87 1.28 26.61
N ARG A 171 -14.16 2.40 26.49
CA ARG A 171 -14.52 3.53 25.63
C ARG A 171 -14.53 3.21 24.14
N ASP A 172 -13.80 2.20 23.71
CA ASP A 172 -13.60 1.85 22.29
C ASP A 172 -14.62 0.81 21.80
N LEU A 173 -15.31 0.11 22.72
CA LEU A 173 -16.21 -1.01 22.39
C LEU A 173 -17.35 -0.58 21.47
N ALA A 174 -17.93 0.60 21.67
CA ALA A 174 -18.97 1.12 20.78
C ALA A 174 -18.48 1.33 19.34
N GLY A 175 -17.20 1.72 19.18
CA GLY A 175 -16.55 1.85 17.87
C GLY A 175 -16.34 0.49 17.20
N ILE A 176 -15.93 -0.52 17.95
CA ILE A 176 -15.79 -1.91 17.47
C ILE A 176 -17.14 -2.45 16.99
N GLU A 177 -18.19 -2.32 17.81
CA GLU A 177 -19.54 -2.71 17.43
C GLU A 177 -20.05 -1.98 16.18
N GLY A 178 -19.84 -0.67 16.11
CA GLY A 178 -20.19 0.14 14.94
C GLY A 178 -19.49 -0.34 13.66
N GLY A 179 -18.21 -0.67 13.76
CA GLY A 179 -17.43 -1.25 12.67
C GLY A 179 -17.97 -2.59 12.19
N MET A 180 -18.34 -3.48 13.11
CA MET A 180 -18.94 -4.78 12.79
C MET A 180 -20.29 -4.64 12.08
N ARG A 181 -21.18 -3.75 12.58
CA ARG A 181 -22.47 -3.47 11.94
C ARG A 181 -22.30 -2.87 10.55
N GLN A 182 -21.27 -2.04 10.35
CA GLN A 182 -20.97 -1.50 9.03
C GLN A 182 -20.47 -2.58 8.08
N MET A 183 -19.64 -3.50 8.55
CA MET A 183 -19.17 -4.64 7.76
C MET A 183 -20.33 -5.57 7.38
N GLU A 184 -21.22 -5.92 8.33
CA GLU A 184 -22.40 -6.74 8.08
C GLU A 184 -23.28 -6.17 6.94
N ARG A 185 -23.46 -4.85 6.90
CA ARG A 185 -24.21 -4.19 5.80
C ARG A 185 -23.54 -4.31 4.43
N ARG A 186 -22.21 -4.45 4.41
CA ARG A 186 -21.40 -4.60 3.19
C ARG A 186 -21.20 -6.06 2.80
N TYR A 187 -21.47 -6.99 3.73
CA TYR A 187 -21.28 -8.41 3.50
C TYR A 187 -22.21 -8.93 2.41
N HIS A 188 -21.65 -9.72 1.50
CA HIS A 188 -22.42 -10.48 0.52
C HIS A 188 -21.80 -11.88 0.36
N PRO A 189 -22.55 -12.98 0.67
CA PRO A 189 -21.99 -14.32 0.76
C PRO A 189 -21.25 -14.80 -0.49
N THR A 190 -21.72 -14.39 -1.67
CA THR A 190 -21.08 -14.75 -2.94
C THR A 190 -19.74 -14.07 -3.07
N MET A 191 -19.69 -12.75 -2.81
CA MET A 191 -18.46 -11.96 -3.00
C MET A 191 -17.39 -12.29 -1.97
N ASP A 192 -17.79 -12.51 -0.72
CA ASP A 192 -16.82 -12.83 0.35
C ASP A 192 -16.24 -14.24 0.25
N ARG A 193 -16.78 -15.06 -0.64
CA ARG A 193 -16.19 -16.35 -1.01
C ARG A 193 -15.20 -16.23 -2.14
N GLU A 194 -15.40 -15.26 -3.05
CA GLU A 194 -14.61 -15.09 -4.28
C GLU A 194 -13.48 -14.04 -4.12
N LEU A 195 -13.60 -13.10 -3.17
CA LEU A 195 -12.59 -12.10 -2.82
C LEU A 195 -11.62 -12.60 -1.76
#